data_7befc5247273d5e07b99db45f0a8d4f6
#
_entry.id   7befc5247273d5e07b99db45f0a8d4f6
#
_cell.length_a   1.000
_cell.length_b   1.000
_cell.length_c   1.000
_cell.angle_alpha   90.00
_cell.angle_beta   90.00
_cell.angle_gamma   90.00
#
_symmetry.space_group_name_H-M   'P 1'
#
loop_
_entity.id
_entity.type
_entity.pdbx_description
1 polymer ?
#
loop_
_entity_poly.entity_id
_entity_poly.type
_entity_poly.pdbx_seq_one_letter_code
_entity_poly.pdbx_strand_id
1 'polypeptide(L)'
;MSQEIGTDHFTPADLVEFKARLRAETDLLATWIAEGVLASGPKTGGYELEGWLVGPDLRPRPCAGELLARLGDPQVIHEVATFNLEINGRPQGLQGRSLSQMAAELRATWAGAQAVGTTLQARLVMIGILPTLREEDLVMANMTPSNRFPILNAQIIAQHQGQPLQLQIQGQDRLAITRHDVMATATTTSFQIHLKVSPAESARVYNLSK
;
A
#
# COMPACT_ATOMS: atom_id res chain seq x y z
N MET A 1 -2.83 5.30 7.29
CA MET A 1 -3.43 4.08 7.89
C MET A 1 -4.72 3.76 7.17
N SER A 2 -4.78 2.63 6.52
CA SER A 2 -5.98 2.14 5.87
C SER A 2 -6.94 1.56 6.92
N GLN A 3 -8.19 2.04 6.94
CA GLN A 3 -9.23 1.49 7.82
C GLN A 3 -9.82 0.22 7.22
N GLU A 4 -10.13 -0.76 8.06
CA GLU A 4 -10.94 -1.91 7.68
C GLU A 4 -12.37 -1.46 7.35
N ILE A 5 -13.01 -2.12 6.41
CA ILE A 5 -14.37 -1.81 5.96
C ILE A 5 -15.36 -2.73 6.67
N GLY A 6 -16.41 -2.16 7.27
CA GLY A 6 -17.40 -2.88 8.05
C GLY A 6 -18.42 -3.68 7.22
N THR A 7 -18.32 -3.67 5.89
CA THR A 7 -19.20 -4.42 4.98
C THR A 7 -18.36 -5.30 4.06
N ASP A 8 -18.98 -6.29 3.45
CA ASP A 8 -18.38 -7.18 2.45
C ASP A 8 -18.82 -6.85 1.02
N HIS A 9 -19.72 -5.88 0.83
CA HIS A 9 -20.17 -5.43 -0.49
C HIS A 9 -20.72 -4.00 -0.42
N PHE A 10 -20.81 -3.36 -1.59
CA PHE A 10 -21.49 -2.07 -1.77
C PHE A 10 -22.74 -2.24 -2.63
N THR A 11 -23.83 -1.63 -2.20
CA THR A 11 -25.07 -1.55 -2.96
C THR A 11 -25.05 -0.38 -3.97
N PRO A 12 -25.94 -0.35 -4.98
CA PRO A 12 -26.09 0.83 -5.83
C PRO A 12 -26.40 2.12 -5.07
N ALA A 13 -27.12 2.03 -3.93
CA ALA A 13 -27.41 3.18 -3.08
C ALA A 13 -26.14 3.73 -2.41
N ASP A 14 -25.25 2.85 -1.94
CA ASP A 14 -23.96 3.26 -1.36
C ASP A 14 -23.10 4.00 -2.39
N LEU A 15 -23.10 3.57 -3.66
CA LEU A 15 -22.37 4.23 -4.72
C LEU A 15 -22.95 5.62 -5.07
N VAL A 16 -24.26 5.80 -4.98
CA VAL A 16 -24.90 7.11 -5.13
C VAL A 16 -24.52 8.04 -3.98
N GLU A 17 -24.61 7.54 -2.76
CA GLU A 17 -24.21 8.28 -1.55
C GLU A 17 -22.72 8.67 -1.60
N PHE A 18 -21.85 7.72 -1.97
CA PHE A 18 -20.42 7.98 -2.14
C PHE A 18 -20.15 9.14 -3.12
N LYS A 19 -20.80 9.13 -4.28
CA LYS A 19 -20.65 10.21 -5.28
C LYS A 19 -21.12 11.56 -4.74
N ALA A 20 -22.21 11.59 -3.99
CA ALA A 20 -22.72 12.82 -3.39
C ALA A 20 -21.76 13.37 -2.33
N ARG A 21 -21.26 12.52 -1.45
CA ARG A 21 -20.25 12.89 -0.43
C ARG A 21 -18.95 13.35 -1.06
N LEU A 22 -18.42 12.62 -2.03
CA LEU A 22 -17.20 12.97 -2.73
C LEU A 22 -17.28 14.37 -3.34
N ARG A 23 -18.43 14.72 -3.95
CA ARG A 23 -18.64 16.06 -4.49
C ARG A 23 -18.65 17.13 -3.38
N ALA A 24 -19.42 16.91 -2.33
CA ALA A 24 -19.50 17.85 -1.21
C ALA A 24 -18.13 18.07 -0.52
N GLU A 25 -17.36 17.01 -0.32
CA GLU A 25 -16.02 17.07 0.26
C GLU A 25 -15.00 17.74 -0.67
N THR A 26 -15.15 17.57 -1.99
CA THR A 26 -14.32 18.27 -2.99
C THR A 26 -14.60 19.77 -2.96
N ASP A 27 -15.87 20.18 -2.88
CA ASP A 27 -16.26 21.58 -2.78
C ASP A 27 -15.78 22.20 -1.44
N LEU A 28 -15.84 21.44 -0.35
CA LEU A 28 -15.30 21.83 0.95
C LEU A 28 -13.79 22.02 0.90
N LEU A 29 -13.06 21.10 0.26
CA LEU A 29 -11.60 21.21 0.08
C LEU A 29 -11.25 22.47 -0.73
N ALA A 30 -11.97 22.76 -1.81
CA ALA A 30 -11.78 23.97 -2.60
C ALA A 30 -11.99 25.24 -1.75
N THR A 31 -13.01 25.24 -0.90
CA THR A 31 -13.28 26.32 0.06
C THR A 31 -12.11 26.49 1.04
N TRP A 32 -11.64 25.42 1.65
CA TRP A 32 -10.50 25.47 2.58
C TRP A 32 -9.22 25.97 1.95
N ILE A 33 -8.98 25.62 0.68
CA ILE A 33 -7.83 26.17 -0.08
C ILE A 33 -7.99 27.66 -0.27
N ALA A 34 -9.18 28.14 -0.68
CA ALA A 34 -9.45 29.55 -0.93
C ALA A 34 -9.37 30.39 0.37
N GLU A 35 -9.82 29.86 1.49
CA GLU A 35 -9.81 30.51 2.80
C GLU A 35 -8.47 30.38 3.53
N GLY A 36 -7.52 29.62 3.00
CA GLY A 36 -6.21 29.41 3.63
C GLY A 36 -6.27 28.62 4.94
N VAL A 37 -7.29 27.78 5.13
CA VAL A 37 -7.50 26.98 6.35
C VAL A 37 -6.52 25.79 6.43
N LEU A 38 -6.00 25.34 5.29
CA LEU A 38 -5.07 24.21 5.25
C LEU A 38 -3.75 24.56 5.94
N ALA A 39 -3.31 23.65 6.80
CA ALA A 39 -2.17 23.87 7.67
C ALA A 39 -0.88 24.19 6.89
N SER A 40 -0.27 25.33 7.23
CA SER A 40 1.02 25.81 6.70
C SER A 40 2.17 25.66 7.71
N GLY A 41 2.03 24.82 8.73
CA GLY A 41 3.05 24.63 9.79
C GLY A 41 4.35 23.99 9.28
N PRO A 42 5.27 23.63 10.17
CA PRO A 42 6.56 23.05 9.82
C PRO A 42 6.42 21.86 8.87
N LYS A 43 7.39 21.73 7.95
CA LYS A 43 7.45 20.57 7.04
C LYS A 43 7.67 19.31 7.83
N THR A 44 6.82 18.32 7.56
CA THR A 44 6.97 16.97 8.11
C THR A 44 7.11 15.99 6.96
N GLY A 45 7.79 14.90 7.21
CA GLY A 45 7.90 13.78 6.29
C GLY A 45 7.61 12.46 7.00
N GLY A 46 7.25 11.47 6.23
CA GLY A 46 7.06 10.11 6.63
C GLY A 46 7.39 9.18 5.46
N TYR A 47 7.23 7.90 5.66
CA TYR A 47 7.45 6.89 4.64
C TYR A 47 6.51 5.69 4.85
N GLU A 48 6.30 4.98 3.77
CA GLU A 48 5.73 3.63 3.74
C GLU A 48 6.70 2.73 2.97
N LEU A 49 7.06 1.60 3.53
CA LEU A 49 7.93 0.62 2.89
C LEU A 49 7.21 -0.71 2.80
N GLU A 50 6.99 -1.17 1.60
CA GLU A 50 6.45 -2.50 1.35
C GLU A 50 7.57 -3.53 1.21
N GLY A 51 7.31 -4.75 1.64
CA GLY A 51 8.27 -5.84 1.58
C GLY A 51 7.62 -7.19 1.33
N TRP A 52 8.43 -8.12 0.83
CA TRP A 52 8.06 -9.49 0.54
C TRP A 52 8.42 -10.41 1.69
N LEU A 53 7.54 -11.34 2.00
CA LEU A 53 7.87 -12.52 2.81
C LEU A 53 8.23 -13.67 1.87
N VAL A 54 9.45 -14.16 1.98
CA VAL A 54 9.96 -15.27 1.15
C VAL A 54 10.39 -16.45 2.00
N GLY A 55 10.10 -17.64 1.53
CA GLY A 55 10.52 -18.90 2.13
C GLY A 55 12.00 -19.23 1.89
N PRO A 56 12.49 -20.37 2.41
CA PRO A 56 13.86 -20.87 2.17
C PRO A 56 14.17 -21.11 0.69
N ASP A 57 13.16 -21.38 -0.11
CA ASP A 57 13.20 -21.55 -1.57
C ASP A 57 13.17 -20.23 -2.35
N LEU A 58 13.18 -19.10 -1.63
CA LEU A 58 13.05 -17.73 -2.14
C LEU A 58 11.72 -17.44 -2.84
N ARG A 59 10.71 -18.29 -2.69
CA ARG A 59 9.36 -18.06 -3.20
C ARG A 59 8.50 -17.30 -2.18
N PRO A 60 7.38 -16.67 -2.62
CA PRO A 60 6.44 -16.02 -1.71
C PRO A 60 6.01 -16.95 -0.58
N ARG A 61 6.06 -16.45 0.66
CA ARG A 61 5.64 -17.18 1.86
C ARG A 61 4.38 -16.52 2.43
N PRO A 62 3.17 -17.11 2.26
CA PRO A 62 1.91 -16.50 2.70
C PRO A 62 1.73 -16.64 4.23
N CYS A 63 2.46 -15.84 5.02
CA CYS A 63 2.43 -15.88 6.48
C CYS A 63 2.30 -14.50 7.14
N ALA A 64 1.91 -13.46 6.38
CA ALA A 64 1.80 -12.09 6.90
C ALA A 64 0.86 -12.00 8.09
N GLY A 65 -0.31 -12.64 8.05
CA GLY A 65 -1.27 -12.61 9.15
C GLY A 65 -0.69 -13.15 10.46
N GLU A 66 0.00 -14.28 10.40
CA GLU A 66 0.64 -14.87 11.57
C GLU A 66 1.82 -14.03 12.07
N LEU A 67 2.60 -13.48 11.14
CA LEU A 67 3.72 -12.60 11.50
C LEU A 67 3.21 -11.36 12.23
N LEU A 68 2.19 -10.69 11.70
CA LEU A 68 1.62 -9.48 12.31
C LEU A 68 1.02 -9.77 13.69
N ALA A 69 0.30 -10.88 13.84
CA ALA A 69 -0.27 -11.29 15.12
C ALA A 69 0.82 -11.53 16.19
N ARG A 70 1.96 -12.09 15.81
CA ARG A 70 3.09 -12.33 16.73
C ARG A 70 3.91 -11.06 17.00
N LEU A 71 4.07 -10.21 16.00
CA LEU A 71 4.85 -8.98 16.09
C LEU A 71 4.17 -7.93 16.99
N GLY A 72 2.87 -7.74 16.82
CA GLY A 72 2.08 -6.77 17.59
C GLY A 72 2.49 -5.32 17.41
N ASP A 73 3.27 -4.99 16.38
CA ASP A 73 3.71 -3.62 16.08
C ASP A 73 2.70 -2.93 15.14
N PRO A 74 2.01 -1.86 15.59
CA PRO A 74 1.01 -1.18 14.78
C PRO A 74 1.58 -0.43 13.56
N GLN A 75 2.89 -0.30 13.47
CA GLN A 75 3.56 0.28 12.30
C GLN A 75 3.70 -0.73 11.15
N VAL A 76 3.50 -2.02 11.40
CA VAL A 76 3.55 -3.07 10.38
C VAL A 76 2.16 -3.58 10.13
N ILE A 77 1.70 -3.48 8.89
CA ILE A 77 0.33 -3.80 8.51
C ILE A 77 0.26 -4.75 7.32
N HIS A 78 -0.95 -5.23 7.06
CA HIS A 78 -1.26 -6.06 5.91
C HIS A 78 -1.19 -5.29 4.60
N GLU A 79 -0.71 -5.98 3.56
CA GLU A 79 -0.87 -5.64 2.16
C GLU A 79 -1.89 -6.55 1.45
N VAL A 80 -2.10 -6.31 0.14
CA VAL A 80 -3.08 -7.06 -0.70
C VAL A 80 -2.85 -8.56 -0.61
N ALA A 81 -1.59 -9.00 -0.66
CA ALA A 81 -1.28 -10.43 -0.57
C ALA A 81 -0.74 -10.82 0.81
N THR A 82 -1.06 -12.03 1.22
CA THR A 82 -0.61 -12.64 2.48
C THR A 82 0.89 -12.90 2.56
N PHE A 83 1.63 -12.61 1.50
CA PHE A 83 3.09 -12.66 1.43
C PHE A 83 3.75 -11.27 1.29
N ASN A 84 2.96 -10.20 1.45
CA ASN A 84 3.46 -8.81 1.51
C ASN A 84 3.15 -8.18 2.87
N LEU A 85 3.99 -7.23 3.26
CA LEU A 85 3.82 -6.38 4.45
C LEU A 85 4.11 -4.94 4.07
N GLU A 86 3.49 -4.00 4.79
CA GLU A 86 3.79 -2.58 4.75
C GLU A 86 4.30 -2.10 6.11
N ILE A 87 5.38 -1.34 6.11
CA ILE A 87 5.93 -0.67 7.29
C ILE A 87 5.68 0.82 7.17
N ASN A 88 4.92 1.38 8.10
CA ASN A 88 4.59 2.80 8.16
C ASN A 88 5.50 3.55 9.12
N GLY A 89 6.28 4.51 8.62
CA GLY A 89 7.09 5.40 9.45
C GLY A 89 6.24 6.49 10.11
N ARG A 90 6.58 6.85 11.35
CA ARG A 90 5.93 7.97 12.03
C ARG A 90 6.32 9.29 11.37
N PRO A 91 5.36 10.18 11.08
CA PRO A 91 5.68 11.50 10.56
C PRO A 91 6.58 12.28 11.52
N GLN A 92 7.65 12.87 10.99
CA GLN A 92 8.63 13.65 11.76
C GLN A 92 8.86 15.02 11.11
N GLY A 93 9.17 16.02 11.93
CA GLY A 93 9.59 17.33 11.42
C GLY A 93 10.92 17.22 10.67
N LEU A 94 10.97 17.77 9.44
CA LEU A 94 12.13 17.67 8.55
C LEU A 94 13.24 18.66 8.94
N GLN A 95 13.74 18.55 10.16
CA GLN A 95 14.79 19.41 10.70
C GLN A 95 15.86 18.58 11.44
N GLY A 96 17.06 19.09 11.52
CA GLY A 96 18.14 18.51 12.31
C GLY A 96 18.48 17.08 11.84
N ARG A 97 18.24 16.08 12.72
CA ARG A 97 18.59 14.68 12.52
C ARG A 97 17.41 13.79 12.10
N SER A 98 16.30 14.35 11.63
CA SER A 98 15.06 13.62 11.33
C SER A 98 15.26 12.43 10.38
N LEU A 99 16.02 12.59 9.31
CA LEU A 99 16.28 11.48 8.39
C LEU A 99 17.05 10.33 9.04
N SER A 100 18.01 10.65 9.91
CA SER A 100 18.73 9.62 10.67
C SER A 100 17.82 8.91 11.68
N GLN A 101 16.87 9.64 12.27
CA GLN A 101 15.89 9.07 13.19
C GLN A 101 14.89 8.16 12.45
N MET A 102 14.37 8.60 11.31
CA MET A 102 13.53 7.76 10.44
C MET A 102 14.26 6.48 10.00
N ALA A 103 15.52 6.61 9.60
CA ALA A 103 16.32 5.44 9.21
C ALA A 103 16.58 4.48 10.39
N ALA A 104 16.74 4.99 11.60
CA ALA A 104 16.90 4.16 12.79
C ALA A 104 15.60 3.45 13.16
N GLU A 105 14.46 4.16 13.10
CA GLU A 105 13.11 3.60 13.29
C GLU A 105 12.85 2.47 12.29
N LEU A 106 13.02 2.74 10.98
CA LEU A 106 12.81 1.73 9.95
C LEU A 106 13.67 0.48 10.17
N ARG A 107 14.95 0.64 10.51
CA ARG A 107 15.83 -0.50 10.80
C ARG A 107 15.37 -1.31 11.99
N ALA A 108 14.89 -0.65 13.04
CA ALA A 108 14.40 -1.33 14.25
C ALA A 108 13.12 -2.13 13.95
N THR A 109 12.14 -1.51 13.28
CA THR A 109 10.88 -2.16 12.87
C THR A 109 11.15 -3.32 11.91
N TRP A 110 12.02 -3.11 10.90
CA TRP A 110 12.43 -4.16 9.99
C TRP A 110 13.09 -5.35 10.70
N ALA A 111 14.01 -5.08 11.63
CA ALA A 111 14.68 -6.13 12.40
C ALA A 111 13.69 -6.91 13.27
N GLY A 112 12.70 -6.24 13.88
CA GLY A 112 11.64 -6.88 14.64
C GLY A 112 10.80 -7.82 13.76
N ALA A 113 10.34 -7.32 12.61
CA ALA A 113 9.57 -8.12 11.66
C ALA A 113 10.40 -9.31 11.11
N GLN A 114 11.69 -9.08 10.82
CA GLN A 114 12.60 -10.15 10.37
C GLN A 114 12.82 -11.23 11.44
N ALA A 115 12.94 -10.83 12.72
CA ALA A 115 13.11 -11.79 13.83
C ALA A 115 11.89 -12.71 13.95
N VAL A 116 10.67 -12.15 13.88
CA VAL A 116 9.44 -12.94 13.86
C VAL A 116 9.36 -13.80 12.60
N GLY A 117 9.63 -13.22 11.43
CA GLY A 117 9.64 -13.95 10.15
C GLY A 117 10.53 -15.19 10.18
N THR A 118 11.71 -15.09 10.81
CA THR A 118 12.64 -16.23 10.96
C THR A 118 11.99 -17.38 11.71
N THR A 119 11.15 -17.14 12.72
CA THR A 119 10.42 -18.21 13.43
C THR A 119 9.35 -18.89 12.57
N LEU A 120 8.94 -18.23 11.49
CA LEU A 120 7.96 -18.73 10.50
C LEU A 120 8.64 -19.29 9.24
N GLN A 121 9.96 -19.45 9.27
CA GLN A 121 10.75 -19.83 8.10
C GLN A 121 10.55 -18.86 6.93
N ALA A 122 10.38 -17.58 7.25
CA ALA A 122 10.24 -16.50 6.28
C ALA A 122 11.37 -15.46 6.45
N ARG A 123 11.76 -14.86 5.33
CA ARG A 123 12.65 -13.70 5.28
C ARG A 123 11.89 -12.51 4.72
N LEU A 124 12.09 -11.37 5.31
CA LEU A 124 11.59 -10.11 4.78
C LEU A 124 12.59 -9.58 3.73
N VAL A 125 12.12 -9.30 2.52
CA VAL A 125 12.95 -8.85 1.40
C VAL A 125 12.38 -7.56 0.83
N MET A 126 13.25 -6.56 0.64
CA MET A 126 12.93 -5.29 0.00
C MET A 126 13.39 -5.33 -1.45
N ILE A 127 12.45 -5.53 -2.36
CA ILE A 127 12.67 -5.56 -3.80
C ILE A 127 11.37 -5.21 -4.50
N GLY A 128 11.41 -4.38 -5.54
CA GLY A 128 10.18 -3.89 -6.20
C GLY A 128 9.33 -4.99 -6.82
N ILE A 129 9.94 -5.94 -7.52
CA ILE A 129 9.26 -7.14 -8.05
C ILE A 129 10.11 -8.35 -7.70
N LEU A 130 9.49 -9.35 -7.09
CA LEU A 130 10.19 -10.57 -6.69
C LEU A 130 10.44 -11.46 -7.91
N PRO A 131 11.71 -11.72 -8.30
CA PRO A 131 12.04 -12.47 -9.53
C PRO A 131 11.58 -13.92 -9.52
N THR A 132 11.34 -14.47 -8.34
CA THR A 132 10.88 -15.87 -8.14
C THR A 132 9.37 -16.00 -8.07
N LEU A 133 8.62 -14.88 -8.17
CA LEU A 133 7.17 -14.87 -8.23
C LEU A 133 6.68 -15.59 -9.48
N ARG A 134 5.63 -16.39 -9.34
CA ARG A 134 4.99 -17.09 -10.45
C ARG A 134 3.50 -16.78 -10.50
N GLU A 135 2.90 -17.04 -11.65
CA GLU A 135 1.46 -16.84 -11.84
C GLU A 135 0.62 -17.66 -10.85
N GLU A 136 1.07 -18.85 -10.50
CA GLU A 136 0.43 -19.72 -9.50
C GLU A 136 0.39 -19.16 -8.08
N ASP A 137 1.24 -18.17 -7.76
CA ASP A 137 1.25 -17.47 -6.48
C ASP A 137 0.16 -16.39 -6.42
N LEU A 138 -0.28 -15.90 -7.58
CA LEU A 138 -1.25 -14.83 -7.74
C LEU A 138 -2.69 -15.36 -7.77
N VAL A 139 -3.09 -16.06 -6.73
CA VAL A 139 -4.44 -16.62 -6.58
C VAL A 139 -5.20 -15.94 -5.44
N MET A 140 -6.53 -15.90 -5.56
CA MET A 140 -7.40 -15.30 -4.55
C MET A 140 -7.21 -15.89 -3.14
N ALA A 141 -6.76 -17.15 -3.04
CA ALA A 141 -6.43 -17.77 -1.75
C ALA A 141 -5.26 -17.08 -1.03
N ASN A 142 -4.41 -16.37 -1.76
CA ASN A 142 -3.32 -15.56 -1.22
C ASN A 142 -3.69 -14.09 -1.00
N MET A 143 -4.94 -13.69 -1.27
CA MET A 143 -5.42 -12.37 -0.90
C MET A 143 -5.57 -12.28 0.62
N THR A 144 -5.16 -11.17 1.19
CA THR A 144 -5.31 -10.91 2.63
C THR A 144 -6.79 -10.98 3.03
N PRO A 145 -7.13 -11.79 4.05
CA PRO A 145 -8.52 -12.01 4.48
C PRO A 145 -9.04 -10.83 5.29
N SER A 146 -9.40 -9.76 4.59
CA SER A 146 -10.07 -8.56 5.11
C SER A 146 -11.23 -8.22 4.18
N ASN A 147 -12.21 -7.42 4.61
CA ASN A 147 -13.28 -6.99 3.72
C ASN A 147 -12.78 -6.05 2.62
N ARG A 148 -11.76 -5.26 2.92
CA ARG A 148 -11.23 -4.21 2.04
C ARG A 148 -10.77 -4.74 0.68
N PHE A 149 -9.96 -5.77 0.65
CA PHE A 149 -9.35 -6.24 -0.61
C PHE A 149 -10.32 -7.00 -1.52
N PRO A 150 -11.17 -7.91 -1.04
CA PRO A 150 -12.22 -8.51 -1.84
C PRO A 150 -13.20 -7.48 -2.42
N ILE A 151 -13.59 -6.45 -1.64
CA ILE A 151 -14.45 -5.38 -2.14
C ILE A 151 -13.75 -4.58 -3.24
N LEU A 152 -12.47 -4.21 -3.04
CA LEU A 152 -11.67 -3.53 -4.05
C LEU A 152 -11.63 -4.36 -5.35
N ASN A 153 -11.35 -5.65 -5.23
CA ASN A 153 -11.38 -6.59 -6.36
C ASN A 153 -12.74 -6.58 -7.07
N ALA A 154 -13.83 -6.74 -6.33
CA ALA A 154 -15.17 -6.74 -6.89
C ALA A 154 -15.52 -5.42 -7.61
N GLN A 155 -15.15 -4.27 -7.04
CA GLN A 155 -15.40 -2.95 -7.64
C GLN A 155 -14.59 -2.74 -8.91
N ILE A 156 -13.32 -3.12 -8.95
CA ILE A 156 -12.48 -3.00 -10.15
C ILE A 156 -13.02 -3.87 -11.27
N ILE A 157 -13.35 -5.14 -11.00
CA ILE A 157 -13.91 -6.04 -11.99
C ILE A 157 -15.28 -5.55 -12.50
N ALA A 158 -16.11 -5.00 -11.60
CA ALA A 158 -17.41 -4.42 -12.00
C ALA A 158 -17.23 -3.19 -12.92
N GLN A 159 -16.25 -2.31 -12.63
CA GLN A 159 -15.93 -1.17 -13.52
C GLN A 159 -15.45 -1.61 -14.89
N HIS A 160 -14.80 -2.74 -14.99
CA HIS A 160 -14.41 -3.39 -16.26
C HIS A 160 -15.56 -4.17 -16.92
N GLN A 161 -16.79 -4.04 -16.41
CA GLN A 161 -17.99 -4.72 -16.95
C GLN A 161 -17.81 -6.24 -16.99
N GLY A 162 -17.10 -6.82 -16.02
CA GLY A 162 -16.78 -8.24 -15.95
C GLY A 162 -15.72 -8.71 -16.97
N GLN A 163 -15.16 -7.78 -17.77
CA GLN A 163 -14.07 -8.13 -18.67
C GLN A 163 -12.76 -8.34 -17.91
N PRO A 164 -11.90 -9.25 -18.35
CA PRO A 164 -10.63 -9.49 -17.69
C PRO A 164 -9.70 -8.27 -17.80
N LEU A 165 -8.89 -8.10 -16.77
CA LEU A 165 -7.81 -7.12 -16.76
C LEU A 165 -6.67 -7.63 -17.66
N GLN A 166 -6.25 -6.80 -18.62
CA GLN A 166 -5.14 -7.11 -19.49
C GLN A 166 -3.94 -6.23 -19.16
N LEU A 167 -2.83 -6.84 -18.82
CA LEU A 167 -1.57 -6.16 -18.62
C LEU A 167 -0.62 -6.54 -19.76
N GLN A 168 -0.19 -5.56 -20.52
CA GLN A 168 0.78 -5.72 -21.62
C GLN A 168 1.93 -4.76 -21.39
N ILE A 169 3.13 -5.28 -21.23
CA ILE A 169 4.36 -4.51 -21.07
C ILE A 169 5.31 -4.92 -22.19
N GLN A 170 5.81 -3.95 -22.93
CA GLN A 170 6.79 -4.12 -23.99
C GLN A 170 8.07 -3.39 -23.60
N GLY A 171 9.13 -4.15 -23.30
CA GLY A 171 10.48 -3.68 -23.03
C GLY A 171 11.50 -4.41 -23.91
N GLN A 172 12.60 -4.85 -23.32
CA GLN A 172 13.50 -5.84 -23.96
C GLN A 172 12.77 -7.17 -24.14
N ASP A 173 12.03 -7.56 -23.09
CA ASP A 173 11.11 -8.69 -23.11
C ASP A 173 9.65 -8.19 -23.22
N ARG A 174 8.75 -9.12 -23.51
CA ARG A 174 7.33 -8.86 -23.57
C ARG A 174 6.61 -9.64 -22.49
N LEU A 175 5.82 -8.92 -21.69
CA LEU A 175 4.86 -9.51 -20.75
C LEU A 175 3.44 -9.26 -21.26
N ALA A 176 2.62 -10.32 -21.32
CA ALA A 176 1.20 -10.23 -21.61
C ALA A 176 0.47 -11.20 -20.66
N ILE A 177 -0.28 -10.65 -19.73
CA ILE A 177 -1.10 -11.43 -18.78
C ILE A 177 -2.54 -10.96 -18.79
N THR A 178 -3.45 -11.92 -18.59
CA THR A 178 -4.88 -11.68 -18.50
C THR A 178 -5.37 -12.19 -17.15
N ARG A 179 -6.04 -11.32 -16.37
CA ARG A 179 -6.49 -11.63 -15.02
C ARG A 179 -7.98 -11.35 -14.85
N HIS A 180 -8.64 -12.17 -14.03
CA HIS A 180 -10.01 -11.96 -13.60
C HIS A 180 -10.10 -11.44 -12.15
N ASP A 181 -8.98 -11.01 -11.61
CA ASP A 181 -8.79 -10.49 -10.25
C ASP A 181 -7.69 -9.43 -10.20
N VAL A 182 -7.57 -8.75 -9.07
CA VAL A 182 -6.56 -7.71 -8.86
C VAL A 182 -5.25 -8.23 -8.26
N MET A 183 -5.05 -9.55 -8.16
CA MET A 183 -3.84 -10.11 -7.54
C MET A 183 -2.54 -9.69 -8.23
N ALA A 184 -2.60 -9.29 -9.50
CA ALA A 184 -1.46 -8.70 -10.19
C ALA A 184 -0.95 -7.40 -9.51
N THR A 185 -1.77 -6.68 -8.75
CA THR A 185 -1.33 -5.49 -8.00
C THR A 185 -0.37 -5.84 -6.87
N ALA A 186 -0.43 -7.07 -6.35
CA ALA A 186 0.48 -7.57 -5.31
C ALA A 186 1.88 -7.96 -5.87
N THR A 187 2.10 -7.82 -7.18
CA THR A 187 3.41 -8.14 -7.80
C THR A 187 4.45 -7.05 -7.60
N THR A 188 4.03 -5.86 -7.22
CA THR A 188 4.91 -4.71 -7.04
C THR A 188 4.88 -4.24 -5.61
N THR A 189 6.04 -3.92 -5.08
CA THR A 189 6.21 -3.27 -3.79
C THR A 189 6.95 -1.95 -3.97
N SER A 190 6.71 -1.01 -3.09
CA SER A 190 7.22 0.35 -3.20
C SER A 190 7.89 0.85 -1.91
N PHE A 191 8.63 1.93 -2.05
CA PHE A 191 9.07 2.77 -0.95
C PHE A 191 8.51 4.17 -1.21
N GLN A 192 7.47 4.54 -0.49
CA GLN A 192 6.78 5.82 -0.64
C GLN A 192 7.36 6.84 0.33
N ILE A 193 7.59 8.05 -0.15
CA ILE A 193 8.04 9.19 0.67
C ILE A 193 6.89 10.19 0.76
N HIS A 194 6.46 10.48 1.96
CA HIS A 194 5.39 11.42 2.25
C HIS A 194 5.97 12.76 2.69
N LEU A 195 5.52 13.84 2.07
CA LEU A 195 5.94 15.19 2.41
C LEU A 195 4.70 16.06 2.68
N LYS A 196 4.63 16.65 3.86
CA LYS A 196 3.66 17.72 4.14
C LYS A 196 4.17 19.02 3.52
N VAL A 197 3.38 19.55 2.59
CA VAL A 197 3.68 20.81 1.90
C VAL A 197 2.50 21.77 2.02
N SER A 198 2.76 23.08 1.91
CA SER A 198 1.68 24.05 1.82
C SER A 198 0.97 23.98 0.46
N PRO A 199 -0.30 24.40 0.34
CA PRO A 199 -0.99 24.50 -0.94
C PRO A 199 -0.22 25.29 -1.99
N ALA A 200 0.41 26.39 -1.60
CA ALA A 200 1.20 27.25 -2.49
C ALA A 200 2.45 26.55 -3.06
N GLU A 201 3.02 25.59 -2.34
CA GLU A 201 4.20 24.84 -2.77
C GLU A 201 3.85 23.53 -3.49
N SER A 202 2.62 23.05 -3.39
CA SER A 202 2.21 21.68 -3.79
C SER A 202 2.56 21.37 -5.23
N ALA A 203 2.22 22.24 -6.18
CA ALA A 203 2.51 22.03 -7.60
C ALA A 203 4.03 21.98 -7.88
N ARG A 204 4.81 22.86 -7.21
CA ARG A 204 6.27 22.85 -7.35
C ARG A 204 6.89 21.59 -6.81
N VAL A 205 6.51 21.18 -5.60
CA VAL A 205 7.06 19.97 -4.96
C VAL A 205 6.70 18.73 -5.76
N TYR A 206 5.43 18.61 -6.19
CA TYR A 206 4.99 17.52 -7.05
C TYR A 206 5.81 17.44 -8.35
N ASN A 207 6.05 18.56 -9.02
CA ASN A 207 6.83 18.55 -10.25
C ASN A 207 8.33 18.24 -10.03
N LEU A 208 8.87 18.55 -8.85
CA LEU A 208 10.25 18.20 -8.50
C LEU A 208 10.42 16.73 -8.07
N SER A 209 9.33 16.04 -7.72
CA SER A 209 9.37 14.64 -7.29
C SER A 209 9.23 13.65 -8.45
N LYS A 210 9.03 14.14 -9.67
CA LYS A 210 9.00 13.36 -10.92
C LYS A 210 10.37 13.27 -11.57
#